data_e466f2f5432d453f859a2a519bd5ace6
#
_entry.id   e466f2f5432d453f859a2a519bd5ace6
#
_cell.length_a   1.000
_cell.length_b   1.000
_cell.length_c   1.000
_cell.angle_alpha   90.00
_cell.angle_beta   90.00
_cell.angle_gamma   90.00
#
_symmetry.space_group_name_H-M   'P 1'
#
loop_
_entity.id
_entity.type
_entity.pdbx_description
1 polymer ?
#
loop_
_entity_poly.entity_id
_entity_poly.type
_entity_poly.pdbx_seq_one_letter_code
_entity_poly.pdbx_strand_id
1 'polypeptide(L)'
;MRGMKNKKLKNILSIAGYFLLVIALCVSASVVFHNVYYESVYISGSSMYPTLHGSNFLMSSYGVEYEEDGSTTDYGIVDTHKAAINGIKRFSIVSTYFPDDYDENGVLKDKSNQKIKRVIALPNETFKIVESKLYVKKGEEFVYIPYTFSTEPSVDAEEPFDGKDIGETTLNNDEYWVLGDHRNSSRDSGRLYKDTGDVRKSAIKKSQLVGVLIAIEGQAKLKLVSCTCERCKKEFKDQVVCPNCATKLVRKFDLVDKQAHWPKYY
;
A
#
# COMPACT_ATOMS: atom_id res chain seq x y z
N MET A 1 34.88 -10.07 -57.45
CA MET A 1 34.28 -10.85 -56.34
C MET A 1 34.46 -10.24 -54.94
N ARG A 2 35.55 -9.51 -54.61
CA ARG A 2 35.78 -8.86 -53.30
C ARG A 2 34.79 -7.73 -53.00
N GLY A 3 34.35 -6.92 -53.96
CA GLY A 3 33.43 -5.78 -53.74
C GLY A 3 32.00 -6.19 -53.39
N MET A 4 31.49 -7.31 -53.91
CA MET A 4 30.17 -7.82 -53.64
C MET A 4 30.04 -8.42 -52.22
N LYS A 5 31.10 -9.05 -51.69
CA LYS A 5 31.15 -9.57 -50.34
C LYS A 5 31.09 -8.42 -49.30
N ASN A 6 31.82 -7.32 -49.57
CA ASN A 6 31.81 -6.14 -48.67
C ASN A 6 30.46 -5.43 -48.65
N LYS A 7 29.72 -5.36 -49.75
CA LYS A 7 28.37 -4.76 -49.82
C LYS A 7 27.33 -5.59 -49.04
N LYS A 8 27.40 -6.93 -49.21
CA LYS A 8 26.53 -7.84 -48.42
C LYS A 8 26.81 -7.74 -46.92
N LEU A 9 28.09 -7.70 -46.52
CA LEU A 9 28.47 -7.58 -45.11
C LEU A 9 27.99 -6.24 -44.50
N LYS A 10 28.16 -5.12 -45.23
CA LYS A 10 27.63 -3.81 -44.78
C LYS A 10 26.13 -3.83 -44.62
N ASN A 11 25.37 -4.44 -45.53
CA ASN A 11 23.93 -4.56 -45.41
C ASN A 11 23.51 -5.41 -44.20
N ILE A 12 24.19 -6.52 -43.94
CA ILE A 12 23.93 -7.38 -42.79
C ILE A 12 24.21 -6.63 -41.48
N LEU A 13 25.34 -5.92 -41.42
CA LEU A 13 25.68 -5.10 -40.25
C LEU A 13 24.67 -3.95 -40.01
N SER A 14 24.19 -3.32 -41.10
CA SER A 14 23.15 -2.28 -40.99
C SER A 14 21.84 -2.85 -40.47
N ILE A 15 21.38 -3.99 -40.99
CA ILE A 15 20.17 -4.68 -40.54
C ILE A 15 20.30 -5.09 -39.05
N ALA A 16 21.42 -5.67 -38.66
CA ALA A 16 21.72 -6.01 -37.28
C ALA A 16 21.73 -4.78 -36.37
N GLY A 17 22.27 -3.67 -36.83
CA GLY A 17 22.27 -2.39 -36.10
C GLY A 17 20.85 -1.84 -35.87
N TYR A 18 19.99 -1.89 -36.92
CA TYR A 18 18.57 -1.50 -36.76
C TYR A 18 17.83 -2.41 -35.76
N PHE A 19 18.08 -3.72 -35.83
CA PHE A 19 17.46 -4.68 -34.93
C PHE A 19 17.86 -4.43 -33.46
N LEU A 20 19.16 -4.20 -33.22
CA LEU A 20 19.66 -3.84 -31.90
C LEU A 20 19.07 -2.50 -31.39
N LEU A 21 18.92 -1.50 -32.26
CA LEU A 21 18.31 -0.23 -31.93
C LEU A 21 16.84 -0.42 -31.50
N VAL A 22 16.08 -1.23 -32.26
CA VAL A 22 14.68 -1.52 -31.91
C VAL A 22 14.58 -2.22 -30.55
N ILE A 23 15.44 -3.22 -30.30
CA ILE A 23 15.48 -3.90 -29.00
C ILE A 23 15.81 -2.89 -27.88
N ALA A 24 16.82 -2.03 -28.07
CA ALA A 24 17.19 -1.03 -27.09
C ALA A 24 16.03 -0.05 -26.79
N LEU A 25 15.31 0.37 -27.83
CA LEU A 25 14.11 1.23 -27.65
C LEU A 25 12.98 0.50 -26.93
N CYS A 26 12.73 -0.76 -27.25
CA CYS A 26 11.71 -1.55 -26.55
C CYS A 26 12.06 -1.74 -25.06
N VAL A 27 13.33 -2.07 -24.77
CA VAL A 27 13.79 -2.23 -23.39
C VAL A 27 13.71 -0.91 -22.61
N SER A 28 14.17 0.20 -23.19
CA SER A 28 14.09 1.50 -22.53
C SER A 28 12.63 1.95 -22.30
N ALA A 29 11.75 1.74 -23.27
CA ALA A 29 10.33 2.01 -23.11
C ALA A 29 9.70 1.16 -21.99
N SER A 30 10.04 -0.13 -21.92
CA SER A 30 9.57 -1.03 -20.85
C SER A 30 10.04 -0.58 -19.47
N VAL A 31 11.30 -0.16 -19.33
CA VAL A 31 11.86 0.34 -18.08
C VAL A 31 11.17 1.64 -17.65
N VAL A 32 10.97 2.58 -18.59
CA VAL A 32 10.24 3.82 -18.29
C VAL A 32 8.81 3.53 -17.87
N PHE A 33 8.12 2.66 -18.61
CA PHE A 33 6.76 2.25 -18.30
C PHE A 33 6.66 1.62 -16.90
N HIS A 34 7.58 0.70 -16.58
CA HIS A 34 7.62 0.07 -15.27
C HIS A 34 7.82 1.11 -14.16
N ASN A 35 8.79 2.00 -14.30
CA ASN A 35 9.10 3.00 -13.26
C ASN A 35 8.01 4.07 -13.08
N VAL A 36 7.15 4.28 -14.09
CA VAL A 36 6.04 5.26 -14.01
C VAL A 36 4.81 4.69 -13.33
N TYR A 37 4.57 3.38 -13.48
CA TYR A 37 3.30 2.79 -13.08
C TYR A 37 3.40 1.74 -11.98
N TYR A 38 4.60 1.29 -11.65
CA TYR A 38 4.80 0.30 -10.59
C TYR A 38 5.70 0.88 -9.51
N GLU A 39 5.19 0.88 -8.30
CA GLU A 39 5.91 1.37 -7.13
C GLU A 39 6.34 0.17 -6.28
N SER A 40 7.64 0.08 -6.00
CA SER A 40 8.15 -0.89 -5.03
C SER A 40 7.89 -0.37 -3.63
N VAL A 41 7.24 -1.19 -2.81
CA VAL A 41 6.88 -0.84 -1.44
C VAL A 41 7.38 -1.90 -0.46
N TYR A 42 7.63 -1.51 0.77
CA TYR A 42 7.71 -2.43 1.90
C TYR A 42 6.50 -2.23 2.81
N ILE A 43 6.16 -3.24 3.58
CA ILE A 43 5.01 -3.20 4.48
C ILE A 43 5.44 -2.65 5.83
N SER A 44 4.79 -1.57 6.25
CA SER A 44 5.06 -0.91 7.52
C SER A 44 3.99 -1.28 8.55
N GLY A 45 4.42 -1.75 9.72
CA GLY A 45 3.54 -2.12 10.82
C GLY A 45 2.71 -3.38 10.62
N SER A 46 1.93 -3.73 11.62
CA SER A 46 1.24 -5.02 11.72
C SER A 46 -0.19 -5.02 11.21
N SER A 47 -0.72 -3.92 10.68
CA SER A 47 -2.16 -3.78 10.39
C SER A 47 -2.73 -4.76 9.35
N MET A 48 -1.88 -5.41 8.56
CA MET A 48 -2.27 -6.43 7.58
C MET A 48 -1.84 -7.85 7.97
N TYR A 49 -1.35 -8.05 9.21
CA TYR A 49 -1.06 -9.38 9.73
C TYR A 49 -2.33 -10.23 9.85
N PRO A 50 -2.32 -11.54 9.59
CA PRO A 50 -1.18 -12.35 9.18
C PRO A 50 -0.94 -12.38 7.66
N THR A 51 -1.74 -11.69 6.84
CA THR A 51 -1.62 -11.73 5.38
C THR A 51 -0.30 -11.16 4.90
N LEU A 52 0.11 -10.02 5.48
CA LEU A 52 1.38 -9.34 5.21
C LEU A 52 2.13 -9.11 6.51
N HIS A 53 3.44 -9.37 6.49
CA HIS A 53 4.33 -9.08 7.60
C HIS A 53 4.96 -7.72 7.41
N GLY A 54 4.65 -6.81 8.29
CA GLY A 54 5.24 -5.49 8.28
C GLY A 54 6.34 -5.31 9.31
N SER A 55 7.09 -4.22 9.16
CA SER A 55 8.14 -3.83 10.10
C SER A 55 7.60 -3.60 11.52
N ASN A 56 8.46 -3.78 12.51
CA ASN A 56 8.15 -3.49 13.90
C ASN A 56 8.19 -1.98 14.17
N PHE A 57 7.38 -1.55 15.14
CA PHE A 57 7.43 -0.20 15.67
C PHE A 57 7.91 -0.21 17.13
N LEU A 58 8.67 0.81 17.47
CA LEU A 58 9.13 1.08 18.82
C LEU A 58 8.60 2.44 19.30
N MET A 59 8.49 2.59 20.62
CA MET A 59 8.12 3.85 21.24
C MET A 59 9.37 4.53 21.81
N SER A 60 9.62 5.76 21.37
CA SER A 60 10.71 6.57 21.93
C SER A 60 10.39 7.07 23.34
N SER A 61 11.42 7.50 24.08
CA SER A 61 11.25 8.17 25.38
C SER A 61 10.44 9.48 25.30
N TYR A 62 10.25 10.01 24.12
CA TYR A 62 9.42 11.20 23.84
C TYR A 62 7.97 10.87 23.48
N GLY A 63 7.56 9.58 23.58
CA GLY A 63 6.21 9.13 23.19
C GLY A 63 5.95 9.16 21.69
N VAL A 64 7.00 9.14 20.87
CA VAL A 64 6.92 9.10 19.41
C VAL A 64 7.15 7.69 18.92
N GLU A 65 6.20 7.13 18.18
CA GLU A 65 6.31 5.83 17.52
C GLU A 65 7.18 5.93 16.26
N TYR A 66 8.07 4.95 16.08
CA TYR A 66 9.00 4.89 14.95
C TYR A 66 9.32 3.45 14.56
N GLU A 67 9.68 3.22 13.29
CA GLU A 67 10.07 1.90 12.79
C GLU A 67 11.43 1.47 13.34
N GLU A 68 11.51 0.19 13.73
CA GLU A 68 12.72 -0.43 14.24
C GLU A 68 13.71 -0.72 13.11
N ASP A 69 14.96 -0.24 13.28
CA ASP A 69 16.06 -0.61 12.41
C ASP A 69 16.41 -2.11 12.56
N GLY A 70 16.60 -2.80 11.44
CA GLY A 70 16.85 -4.24 11.42
C GLY A 70 15.59 -5.12 11.44
N SER A 71 14.38 -4.54 11.56
CA SER A 71 13.15 -5.32 11.52
C SER A 71 12.91 -5.96 10.13
N THR A 72 12.32 -7.15 10.13
CA THR A 72 11.95 -7.86 8.89
C THR A 72 10.61 -7.37 8.39
N THR A 73 10.48 -7.21 7.07
CA THR A 73 9.26 -6.78 6.40
C THR A 73 9.08 -7.48 5.06
N ASP A 74 7.83 -7.68 4.66
CA ASP A 74 7.49 -8.05 3.28
C ASP A 74 7.74 -6.85 2.36
N TYR A 75 8.19 -7.13 1.13
CA TYR A 75 8.28 -6.11 0.08
C TYR A 75 7.62 -6.60 -1.20
N GLY A 76 7.11 -5.67 -1.98
CA GLY A 76 6.32 -6.01 -3.17
C GLY A 76 6.06 -4.83 -4.09
N ILE A 77 5.09 -4.99 -4.97
CA ILE A 77 4.77 -4.05 -6.04
C ILE A 77 3.33 -3.57 -5.93
N VAL A 78 3.16 -2.27 -6.00
CA VAL A 78 1.88 -1.58 -6.13
C VAL A 78 1.73 -1.09 -7.57
N ASP A 79 0.65 -1.47 -8.22
CA ASP A 79 0.25 -0.95 -9.53
C ASP A 79 -0.54 0.35 -9.35
N THR A 80 0.02 1.45 -9.83
CA THR A 80 -0.56 2.81 -9.71
C THR A 80 -1.34 3.23 -10.96
N HIS A 81 -1.52 2.35 -11.92
CA HIS A 81 -2.30 2.62 -13.12
C HIS A 81 -3.76 2.97 -12.80
N LYS A 82 -4.31 3.92 -13.52
CA LYS A 82 -5.76 4.20 -13.46
C LYS A 82 -6.62 2.97 -13.77
N ALA A 83 -6.12 2.07 -14.65
CA ALA A 83 -6.81 0.84 -14.98
C ALA A 83 -6.89 -0.12 -13.77
N ALA A 84 -5.82 -0.27 -13.00
CA ALA A 84 -5.81 -1.07 -11.77
C ALA A 84 -6.79 -0.49 -10.74
N ILE A 85 -6.75 0.83 -10.50
CA ILE A 85 -7.68 1.51 -9.58
C ILE A 85 -9.13 1.37 -10.04
N ASN A 86 -9.40 1.44 -11.34
CA ASN A 86 -10.74 1.23 -11.88
C ASN A 86 -11.21 -0.23 -11.81
N GLY A 87 -10.25 -1.17 -11.79
CA GLY A 87 -10.49 -2.61 -11.72
C GLY A 87 -10.53 -3.19 -10.30
N ILE A 88 -10.49 -2.35 -9.25
CA ILE A 88 -10.53 -2.79 -7.86
C ILE A 88 -11.77 -3.67 -7.62
N LYS A 89 -11.54 -4.82 -7.05
CA LYS A 89 -12.57 -5.77 -6.63
C LYS A 89 -12.64 -5.84 -5.11
N ARG A 90 -13.72 -6.43 -4.61
CA ARG A 90 -13.77 -6.79 -3.19
C ARG A 90 -12.58 -7.67 -2.84
N PHE A 91 -11.98 -7.39 -1.70
CA PHE A 91 -10.79 -8.03 -1.16
C PHE A 91 -9.46 -7.69 -1.86
N SER A 92 -9.44 -6.83 -2.88
CA SER A 92 -8.18 -6.25 -3.36
C SER A 92 -7.45 -5.55 -2.20
N ILE A 93 -6.13 -5.69 -2.18
CA ILE A 93 -5.28 -4.94 -1.24
C ILE A 93 -4.85 -3.66 -1.93
N VAL A 94 -5.08 -2.52 -1.29
CA VAL A 94 -4.82 -1.20 -1.89
C VAL A 94 -3.88 -0.38 -1.03
N SER A 95 -3.07 0.45 -1.68
CA SER A 95 -2.34 1.55 -1.06
C SER A 95 -3.21 2.81 -1.12
N THR A 96 -3.38 3.49 0.00
CA THR A 96 -4.31 4.62 0.12
C THR A 96 -3.89 5.61 1.20
N TYR A 97 -4.40 6.82 1.10
CA TYR A 97 -4.46 7.80 2.20
C TYR A 97 -5.86 7.80 2.82
N PHE A 98 -5.95 8.21 4.08
CA PHE A 98 -7.23 8.33 4.78
C PHE A 98 -7.74 9.76 4.81
N PRO A 99 -9.05 9.98 5.06
CA PRO A 99 -9.60 11.35 5.12
C PRO A 99 -8.89 12.27 6.11
N ASP A 100 -8.41 11.74 7.23
CA ASP A 100 -7.68 12.48 8.26
C ASP A 100 -6.19 12.75 7.93
N ASP A 101 -5.67 12.18 6.85
CA ASP A 101 -4.35 12.53 6.31
C ASP A 101 -4.37 13.87 5.56
N TYR A 102 -5.53 14.45 5.32
CA TYR A 102 -5.70 15.74 4.66
C TYR A 102 -5.99 16.84 5.67
N ASP A 103 -5.59 18.06 5.36
CA ASP A 103 -5.95 19.25 6.13
C ASP A 103 -7.37 19.74 5.76
N GLU A 104 -7.81 20.83 6.39
CA GLU A 104 -9.11 21.45 6.14
C GLU A 104 -9.29 21.99 4.72
N ASN A 105 -8.18 22.25 4.00
CA ASN A 105 -8.18 22.68 2.60
C ASN A 105 -8.10 21.51 1.62
N GLY A 106 -8.08 20.27 2.10
CA GLY A 106 -7.95 19.07 1.28
C GLY A 106 -6.53 18.81 0.78
N VAL A 107 -5.51 19.39 1.41
CA VAL A 107 -4.11 19.18 1.07
C VAL A 107 -3.56 18.04 1.90
N LEU A 108 -2.90 17.08 1.25
CA LEU A 108 -2.27 15.94 1.90
C LEU A 108 -1.12 16.42 2.82
N LYS A 109 -1.22 16.11 4.11
CA LYS A 109 -0.26 16.56 5.14
C LYS A 109 1.12 15.90 4.99
N ASP A 110 1.12 14.61 4.67
CA ASP A 110 2.35 13.81 4.57
C ASP A 110 2.20 12.71 3.51
N LYS A 111 3.00 12.80 2.46
CA LYS A 111 3.03 11.80 1.37
C LYS A 111 3.62 10.45 1.79
N SER A 112 4.38 10.40 2.87
CA SER A 112 4.95 9.15 3.37
C SER A 112 3.96 8.32 4.18
N ASN A 113 2.77 8.87 4.51
CA ASN A 113 1.76 8.22 5.34
C ASN A 113 0.79 7.34 4.53
N GLN A 114 1.26 6.69 3.47
CA GLN A 114 0.48 5.69 2.74
C GLN A 114 0.19 4.49 3.63
N LYS A 115 -1.00 3.95 3.48
CA LYS A 115 -1.47 2.79 4.25
C LYS A 115 -1.91 1.68 3.32
N ILE A 116 -1.53 0.45 3.65
CA ILE A 116 -1.98 -0.74 2.93
C ILE A 116 -3.18 -1.32 3.67
N LYS A 117 -4.31 -1.51 2.94
CA LYS A 117 -5.58 -2.02 3.50
C LYS A 117 -6.29 -2.90 2.49
N ARG A 118 -7.26 -3.68 2.96
CA ARG A 118 -8.12 -4.54 2.14
C ARG A 118 -9.47 -3.90 1.89
N VAL A 119 -9.91 -3.91 0.65
CA VAL A 119 -11.24 -3.43 0.24
C VAL A 119 -12.32 -4.41 0.69
N ILE A 120 -13.28 -3.92 1.47
CA ILE A 120 -14.37 -4.72 2.04
C ILE A 120 -15.71 -4.41 1.36
N ALA A 121 -16.00 -3.13 1.09
CA ALA A 121 -17.17 -2.76 0.30
C ALA A 121 -16.77 -1.80 -0.82
N LEU A 122 -17.51 -1.88 -1.92
CA LEU A 122 -17.24 -1.20 -3.20
C LEU A 122 -18.16 0.02 -3.38
N PRO A 123 -17.82 0.95 -4.28
CA PRO A 123 -18.69 2.05 -4.65
C PRO A 123 -20.11 1.60 -5.00
N ASN A 124 -21.09 2.40 -4.59
CA ASN A 124 -22.53 2.17 -4.77
C ASN A 124 -23.09 0.92 -4.07
N GLU A 125 -22.29 0.21 -3.28
CA GLU A 125 -22.79 -0.92 -2.50
C GLU A 125 -23.49 -0.46 -1.23
N THR A 126 -24.61 -1.10 -0.94
CA THR A 126 -25.25 -1.05 0.37
C THR A 126 -24.75 -2.24 1.18
N PHE A 127 -24.15 -1.97 2.33
CA PHE A 127 -23.62 -2.99 3.23
C PHE A 127 -24.01 -2.71 4.67
N LYS A 128 -23.86 -3.71 5.50
CA LYS A 128 -23.88 -3.59 6.97
C LYS A 128 -22.86 -4.53 7.58
N ILE A 129 -22.40 -4.22 8.77
CA ILE A 129 -21.55 -5.07 9.59
C ILE A 129 -22.28 -5.28 10.90
N VAL A 130 -22.60 -6.52 11.21
CA VAL A 130 -23.32 -6.94 12.41
C VAL A 130 -22.62 -8.15 13.01
N GLU A 131 -22.34 -8.10 14.31
CA GLU A 131 -21.59 -9.14 14.99
C GLU A 131 -20.36 -9.58 14.20
N SER A 132 -19.63 -8.56 13.68
CA SER A 132 -18.41 -8.77 12.93
C SER A 132 -18.55 -9.50 11.59
N LYS A 133 -19.75 -9.64 11.10
CA LYS A 133 -20.05 -10.25 9.81
C LYS A 133 -20.43 -9.18 8.79
N LEU A 134 -19.81 -9.24 7.63
CA LEU A 134 -20.14 -8.38 6.49
C LEU A 134 -21.35 -8.94 5.75
N TYR A 135 -22.34 -8.09 5.56
CA TYR A 135 -23.49 -8.35 4.69
C TYR A 135 -23.55 -7.29 3.61
N VAL A 136 -23.75 -7.70 2.37
CA VAL A 136 -23.94 -6.81 1.24
C VAL A 136 -25.32 -7.03 0.65
N LYS A 137 -26.03 -5.93 0.37
CA LYS A 137 -27.37 -5.96 -0.20
C LYS A 137 -27.28 -6.39 -1.66
N LYS A 138 -28.06 -7.43 -2.03
CA LYS A 138 -28.25 -7.90 -3.40
C LYS A 138 -29.74 -7.97 -3.70
N GLY A 139 -30.23 -7.05 -4.51
CA GLY A 139 -31.67 -6.83 -4.63
C GLY A 139 -32.24 -6.33 -3.32
N GLU A 140 -33.27 -7.01 -2.79
CA GLU A 140 -33.90 -6.65 -1.51
C GLU A 140 -33.27 -7.36 -0.28
N GLU A 141 -32.36 -8.32 -0.51
CA GLU A 141 -31.82 -9.15 0.56
C GLU A 141 -30.36 -8.81 0.91
N PHE A 142 -30.01 -9.00 2.18
CA PHE A 142 -28.63 -8.95 2.64
C PHE A 142 -27.98 -10.31 2.59
N VAL A 143 -26.95 -10.47 1.76
CA VAL A 143 -26.17 -11.68 1.63
C VAL A 143 -24.92 -11.58 2.49
N TYR A 144 -24.71 -12.57 3.35
CA TYR A 144 -23.46 -12.71 4.10
C TYR A 144 -22.28 -12.93 3.15
N ILE A 145 -21.23 -12.14 3.31
CA ILE A 145 -19.98 -12.26 2.57
C ILE A 145 -18.92 -12.84 3.52
N PRO A 146 -18.61 -14.14 3.40
CA PRO A 146 -17.59 -14.73 4.23
C PRO A 146 -16.23 -14.15 3.90
N TYR A 147 -15.51 -13.72 4.90
CA TYR A 147 -14.12 -13.32 4.79
C TYR A 147 -13.37 -13.65 6.07
N THR A 148 -12.48 -14.59 5.97
CA THR A 148 -11.57 -14.98 7.03
C THR A 148 -10.16 -14.77 6.51
N PHE A 149 -9.59 -13.63 6.80
CA PHE A 149 -8.19 -13.36 6.47
C PHE A 149 -7.28 -13.61 7.68
N SER A 150 -7.83 -13.70 8.87
CA SER A 150 -7.12 -14.14 10.06
C SER A 150 -7.17 -15.66 10.14
N THR A 151 -6.03 -16.31 9.99
CA THR A 151 -5.88 -17.77 10.19
C THR A 151 -5.45 -18.12 11.62
N GLU A 152 -5.20 -17.13 12.46
CA GLU A 152 -4.80 -17.32 13.84
C GLU A 152 -6.03 -17.39 14.75
N PRO A 153 -6.32 -18.54 15.37
CA PRO A 153 -7.43 -18.68 16.32
C PRO A 153 -7.24 -17.88 17.61
N SER A 154 -6.03 -17.36 17.84
CA SER A 154 -5.65 -16.62 19.06
C SER A 154 -5.82 -15.10 18.95
N VAL A 155 -6.06 -14.56 17.77
CA VAL A 155 -6.48 -13.16 17.64
C VAL A 155 -8.01 -13.22 17.74
N ASP A 156 -8.48 -12.99 18.94
CA ASP A 156 -9.86 -13.09 19.42
C ASP A 156 -10.90 -13.07 18.31
N ALA A 157 -11.37 -14.27 17.93
CA ALA A 157 -12.47 -14.45 16.99
C ALA A 157 -13.77 -13.80 17.50
N GLU A 158 -13.74 -13.26 18.70
CA GLU A 158 -14.88 -12.64 19.38
C GLU A 158 -15.03 -11.14 19.13
N GLU A 159 -13.98 -10.42 18.61
CA GLU A 159 -14.12 -9.00 18.23
C GLU A 159 -13.48 -8.67 16.88
N PRO A 160 -14.03 -9.11 15.77
CA PRO A 160 -13.44 -8.90 14.44
C PRO A 160 -13.54 -7.47 13.89
N PHE A 161 -14.13 -6.52 14.61
CA PHE A 161 -14.27 -5.12 14.20
C PHE A 161 -14.12 -4.12 15.36
N ASP A 162 -13.20 -4.30 16.28
CA ASP A 162 -13.02 -3.33 17.36
C ASP A 162 -14.35 -2.72 17.88
N GLY A 163 -15.40 -3.56 17.89
CA GLY A 163 -16.60 -3.38 18.68
C GLY A 163 -17.69 -2.44 18.18
N LYS A 164 -17.76 -2.05 16.91
CA LYS A 164 -18.91 -1.26 16.44
C LYS A 164 -19.59 -1.86 15.23
N ASP A 165 -20.83 -2.29 15.42
CA ASP A 165 -21.72 -2.61 14.32
C ASP A 165 -21.93 -1.37 13.42
N ILE A 166 -21.98 -1.61 12.12
CA ILE A 166 -22.33 -0.59 11.12
C ILE A 166 -23.69 -0.97 10.57
N GLY A 167 -24.65 -0.09 10.77
CA GLY A 167 -25.99 -0.22 10.23
C GLY A 167 -26.02 -0.20 8.71
N GLU A 168 -27.19 -0.43 8.12
CA GLU A 168 -27.37 -0.33 6.67
C GLU A 168 -26.84 0.99 6.12
N THR A 169 -25.85 0.91 5.24
CA THR A 169 -25.12 2.06 4.71
C THR A 169 -24.83 1.85 3.25
N THR A 170 -25.08 2.88 2.43
CA THR A 170 -24.74 2.89 1.01
C THR A 170 -23.53 3.78 0.77
N LEU A 171 -22.49 3.25 0.13
CA LEU A 171 -21.34 4.04 -0.31
C LEU A 171 -21.68 4.87 -1.54
N ASN A 172 -21.06 6.05 -1.67
CA ASN A 172 -21.15 6.83 -2.89
C ASN A 172 -20.39 6.15 -4.04
N ASN A 173 -20.52 6.68 -5.24
CA ASN A 173 -19.94 6.13 -6.47
C ASN A 173 -18.41 6.18 -6.54
N ASP A 174 -17.77 6.86 -5.60
CA ASP A 174 -16.32 7.01 -5.48
C ASP A 174 -15.76 6.56 -4.11
N GLU A 175 -16.60 5.93 -3.27
CA GLU A 175 -16.23 5.54 -1.91
C GLU A 175 -15.98 4.04 -1.80
N TYR A 176 -14.97 3.69 -1.02
CA TYR A 176 -14.58 2.32 -0.66
C TYR A 176 -14.54 2.19 0.86
N TRP A 177 -14.93 1.02 1.37
CA TRP A 177 -14.72 0.67 2.76
C TRP A 177 -13.53 -0.28 2.85
N VAL A 178 -12.52 0.11 3.60
CA VAL A 178 -11.27 -0.66 3.69
C VAL A 178 -10.95 -0.99 5.15
N LEU A 179 -10.43 -2.21 5.36
CA LEU A 179 -10.01 -2.68 6.68
C LEU A 179 -8.61 -3.28 6.62
N GLY A 180 -7.91 -3.23 7.76
CA GLY A 180 -6.73 -4.06 7.96
C GLY A 180 -7.12 -5.49 8.29
N ASP A 181 -6.27 -6.46 7.99
CA ASP A 181 -6.53 -7.86 8.32
C ASP A 181 -6.28 -8.14 9.81
N HIS A 182 -5.42 -7.36 10.45
CA HIS A 182 -5.26 -7.32 11.90
C HIS A 182 -6.28 -6.36 12.53
N ARG A 183 -7.48 -6.87 12.73
CA ARG A 183 -8.68 -6.09 13.08
C ARG A 183 -8.51 -5.21 14.32
N ASN A 184 -7.91 -5.73 15.37
CA ASN A 184 -7.70 -5.03 16.64
C ASN A 184 -6.53 -4.06 16.62
N SER A 185 -5.65 -4.12 15.61
CA SER A 185 -4.45 -3.30 15.49
C SER A 185 -4.36 -2.61 14.13
N SER A 186 -5.45 -2.04 13.67
CA SER A 186 -5.50 -1.35 12.39
C SER A 186 -6.18 0.01 12.51
N ARG A 187 -5.51 1.05 11.98
CA ARG A 187 -6.18 2.31 11.68
C ARG A 187 -6.75 2.21 10.27
N ASP A 188 -8.07 2.12 10.16
CA ASP A 188 -8.79 1.87 8.93
C ASP A 188 -10.20 2.49 8.95
N SER A 189 -11.06 2.20 7.98
CA SER A 189 -12.42 2.75 7.92
C SER A 189 -13.25 2.38 9.15
N GLY A 190 -13.07 1.18 9.71
CA GLY A 190 -13.76 0.76 10.93
C GLY A 190 -13.36 1.59 12.14
N ARG A 191 -12.05 1.80 12.31
CA ARG A 191 -11.51 2.63 13.39
C ARG A 191 -11.94 4.08 13.28
N LEU A 192 -11.86 4.66 12.07
CA LEU A 192 -12.33 6.02 11.84
C LEU A 192 -13.85 6.16 12.12
N TYR A 193 -14.64 5.13 11.77
CA TYR A 193 -16.07 5.14 12.09
C TYR A 193 -16.33 5.07 13.60
N LYS A 194 -15.55 4.28 14.33
CA LYS A 194 -15.61 4.24 15.79
C LYS A 194 -15.36 5.62 16.39
N ASP A 195 -14.38 6.34 15.86
CA ASP A 195 -13.98 7.67 16.34
C ASP A 195 -14.97 8.76 15.94
N THR A 196 -15.55 8.71 14.74
CA THR A 196 -16.39 9.78 14.17
C THR A 196 -17.89 9.51 14.23
N GLY A 197 -18.30 8.25 14.22
CA GLY A 197 -19.70 7.84 14.03
C GLY A 197 -20.27 8.14 12.64
N ASP A 198 -19.40 8.53 11.68
CA ASP A 198 -19.81 9.02 10.36
C ASP A 198 -19.12 8.20 9.26
N VAL A 199 -19.92 7.47 8.47
CA VAL A 199 -19.41 6.65 7.37
C VAL A 199 -18.70 7.49 6.32
N ARG A 200 -19.19 8.72 6.04
CA ARG A 200 -18.60 9.59 5.02
C ARG A 200 -17.21 10.12 5.38
N LYS A 201 -16.95 10.24 6.68
CA LYS A 201 -15.64 10.61 7.22
C LYS A 201 -14.70 9.42 7.38
N SER A 202 -15.21 8.22 7.20
CA SER A 202 -14.49 6.97 7.43
C SER A 202 -14.20 6.19 6.13
N ALA A 203 -15.02 6.36 5.11
CA ALA A 203 -14.83 5.78 3.80
C ALA A 203 -13.67 6.45 3.06
N ILE A 204 -12.95 5.65 2.25
CA ILE A 204 -11.87 6.12 1.40
C ILE A 204 -12.45 6.52 0.04
N LYS A 205 -12.13 7.72 -0.41
CA LYS A 205 -12.49 8.17 -1.75
C LYS A 205 -11.54 7.60 -2.79
N LYS A 206 -12.04 7.40 -4.00
CA LYS A 206 -11.23 6.95 -5.13
C LYS A 206 -10.00 7.84 -5.39
N SER A 207 -10.11 9.14 -5.17
CA SER A 207 -9.00 10.10 -5.28
C SER A 207 -7.90 9.93 -4.23
N GLN A 208 -8.17 9.21 -3.16
CA GLN A 208 -7.22 8.91 -2.09
C GLN A 208 -6.47 7.59 -2.32
N LEU A 209 -6.92 6.79 -3.30
CA LEU A 209 -6.23 5.56 -3.69
C LEU A 209 -4.96 5.90 -4.46
N VAL A 210 -3.85 5.27 -4.06
CA VAL A 210 -2.55 5.38 -4.71
C VAL A 210 -2.41 4.27 -5.76
N GLY A 211 -2.77 3.03 -5.40
CA GLY A 211 -2.70 1.89 -6.29
C GLY A 211 -3.18 0.60 -5.64
N VAL A 212 -2.97 -0.50 -6.36
CA VAL A 212 -3.34 -1.86 -5.94
C VAL A 212 -2.08 -2.67 -5.71
N LEU A 213 -1.94 -3.30 -4.55
CA LEU A 213 -0.87 -4.25 -4.30
C LEU A 213 -1.11 -5.50 -5.15
N ILE A 214 -0.22 -5.77 -6.09
CA ILE A 214 -0.36 -6.88 -7.04
C ILE A 214 0.49 -8.10 -6.69
N ALA A 215 1.62 -7.88 -6.03
CA ALA A 215 2.51 -8.97 -5.64
C ALA A 215 3.35 -8.63 -4.42
N ILE A 216 3.66 -9.64 -3.61
CA ILE A 216 4.76 -9.66 -2.66
C ILE A 216 5.88 -10.50 -3.25
N GLU A 217 7.07 -9.93 -3.34
CA GLU A 217 8.23 -10.53 -3.98
C GLU A 217 9.17 -11.23 -3.00
N GLY A 218 9.07 -10.92 -1.71
CA GLY A 218 9.92 -11.51 -0.70
C GLY A 218 9.89 -10.75 0.62
N GLN A 219 10.87 -11.09 1.45
CA GLN A 219 11.14 -10.42 2.73
C GLN A 219 12.51 -9.76 2.72
N ALA A 220 12.65 -8.68 3.46
CA ALA A 220 13.90 -7.95 3.61
C ALA A 220 14.01 -7.39 5.03
N LYS A 221 15.21 -6.95 5.41
CA LYS A 221 15.40 -6.16 6.63
C LYS A 221 15.44 -4.67 6.30
N LEU A 222 14.87 -3.86 7.16
CA LEU A 222 15.02 -2.42 7.11
C LEU A 222 16.41 -2.03 7.61
N LYS A 223 17.11 -1.19 6.86
CA LYS A 223 18.35 -0.55 7.29
C LYS A 223 18.16 0.97 7.28
N LEU A 224 18.27 1.58 8.44
CA LEU A 224 18.17 3.02 8.55
C LEU A 224 19.33 3.71 7.80
N VAL A 225 18.98 4.58 6.86
CA VAL A 225 19.94 5.31 6.01
C VAL A 225 20.12 6.73 6.50
N SER A 226 19.02 7.41 6.78
CA SER A 226 19.07 8.81 7.22
C SER A 226 17.87 9.19 8.09
N CYS A 227 18.09 10.19 8.94
CA CYS A 227 17.06 10.85 9.74
C CYS A 227 17.13 12.35 9.44
N THR A 228 16.12 12.91 8.81
CA THR A 228 16.11 14.31 8.37
C THR A 228 15.03 15.10 9.09
N CYS A 229 15.36 16.28 9.58
CA CYS A 229 14.39 17.22 10.11
C CYS A 229 13.82 18.09 9.00
N GLU A 230 12.54 17.97 8.72
CA GLU A 230 11.89 18.82 7.69
C GLU A 230 11.88 20.29 8.03
N ARG A 231 11.85 20.64 9.32
CA ARG A 231 11.86 22.04 9.79
C ARG A 231 13.24 22.68 9.72
N CYS A 232 14.27 21.99 10.24
CA CYS A 232 15.64 22.51 10.29
C CYS A 232 16.46 22.19 9.05
N LYS A 233 16.00 21.27 8.19
CA LYS A 233 16.71 20.72 7.02
C LYS A 233 18.07 20.09 7.35
N LYS A 234 18.23 19.63 8.60
CA LYS A 234 19.45 18.95 9.07
C LYS A 234 19.27 17.45 9.13
N GLU A 235 20.35 16.73 8.86
CA GLU A 235 20.43 15.28 9.01
C GLU A 235 21.03 14.90 10.36
N PHE A 236 20.58 13.78 10.89
CA PHE A 236 21.00 13.23 12.17
C PHE A 236 21.26 11.73 12.04
N LYS A 237 22.07 11.19 12.93
CA LYS A 237 22.26 9.74 13.02
C LYS A 237 21.25 9.17 14.01
N ASP A 238 20.51 8.18 13.58
CA ASP A 238 19.60 7.34 14.38
C ASP A 238 18.89 8.08 15.52
N GLN A 239 18.18 9.14 15.18
CA GLN A 239 17.34 9.89 16.09
C GLN A 239 15.89 9.87 15.62
N VAL A 240 14.97 10.04 16.56
CA VAL A 240 13.53 10.03 16.31
C VAL A 240 12.96 11.45 16.37
N VAL A 241 13.54 12.28 17.21
CA VAL A 241 13.13 13.67 17.42
C VAL A 241 14.32 14.60 17.19
N CYS A 242 14.09 15.71 16.51
CA CYS A 242 15.10 16.72 16.23
C CYS A 242 15.53 17.40 17.54
N PRO A 243 16.83 17.37 17.91
CA PRO A 243 17.31 18.00 19.14
C PRO A 243 17.20 19.54 19.10
N ASN A 244 17.06 20.13 17.91
CA ASN A 244 17.04 21.59 17.76
C ASN A 244 15.62 22.18 17.85
N CYS A 245 14.58 21.42 17.48
CA CYS A 245 13.21 21.96 17.39
C CYS A 245 12.12 20.98 17.85
N ALA A 246 12.51 19.86 18.44
CA ALA A 246 11.61 18.82 18.96
C ALA A 246 10.58 18.26 17.94
N THR A 247 10.83 18.42 16.64
CA THR A 247 9.97 17.85 15.60
C THR A 247 10.34 16.39 15.34
N LYS A 248 9.35 15.51 15.07
CA LYS A 248 9.61 14.14 14.61
C LYS A 248 10.47 14.17 13.36
N LEU A 249 11.50 13.30 13.30
CA LEU A 249 12.37 13.18 12.15
C LEU A 249 11.75 12.26 11.09
N VAL A 250 11.96 12.59 9.82
CA VAL A 250 11.70 11.67 8.71
C VAL A 250 12.85 10.67 8.66
N ARG A 251 12.54 9.40 8.88
CA ARG A 251 13.48 8.28 8.83
C ARG A 251 13.34 7.59 7.48
N LYS A 252 14.46 7.40 6.78
CA LYS A 252 14.53 6.69 5.53
C LYS A 252 15.23 5.36 5.71
N PHE A 253 14.68 4.33 5.11
CA PHE A 253 15.20 2.97 5.18
C PHE A 253 15.50 2.44 3.79
N ASP A 254 16.57 1.66 3.68
CA ASP A 254 16.83 0.78 2.54
C ASP A 254 16.45 -0.65 2.90
N LEU A 255 16.11 -1.43 1.89
CA LEU A 255 15.88 -2.86 2.01
C LEU A 255 17.17 -3.61 1.80
N VAL A 256 17.65 -4.29 2.85
CA VAL A 256 18.84 -5.14 2.83
C VAL A 256 18.48 -6.58 3.12
N ASP A 257 19.43 -7.51 2.92
CA ASP A 257 19.24 -8.95 3.16
C ASP A 257 17.96 -9.50 2.48
N LYS A 258 17.69 -9.06 1.25
CA LYS A 258 16.51 -9.46 0.49
C LYS A 258 16.48 -10.96 0.25
N GLN A 259 15.41 -11.60 0.73
CA GLN A 259 15.11 -13.00 0.48
C GLN A 259 13.91 -13.07 -0.46
N ALA A 260 14.21 -13.13 -1.76
CA ALA A 260 13.18 -13.26 -2.78
C ALA A 260 12.55 -14.66 -2.73
N HIS A 261 11.25 -14.73 -2.93
CA HIS A 261 10.52 -15.98 -3.16
C HIS A 261 9.66 -15.86 -4.44
N TRP A 262 9.03 -16.94 -4.87
CA TRP A 262 8.06 -16.86 -5.95
C TRP A 262 6.98 -15.82 -5.59
N PRO A 263 6.71 -14.83 -6.46
CA PRO A 263 5.76 -13.77 -6.15
C PRO A 263 4.42 -14.32 -5.72
N LYS A 264 3.91 -13.84 -4.59
CA LYS A 264 2.54 -14.05 -4.12
C LYS A 264 1.67 -12.96 -4.75
N TYR A 265 0.81 -13.33 -5.67
CA TYR A 265 -0.13 -12.40 -6.33
C TYR A 265 -1.43 -12.28 -5.52
N TYR A 266 -2.03 -11.09 -5.51
CA TYR A 266 -3.23 -10.76 -4.75
C TYR A 266 -4.35 -10.20 -5.63
#